data_044837069f049bc3b2b93da371e6b755
#
_entry.id   044837069f049bc3b2b93da371e6b755
#
_cell.length_a   1.000
_cell.length_b   1.000
_cell.length_c   1.000
_cell.angle_alpha   90.00
_cell.angle_beta   90.00
_cell.angle_gamma   90.00
#
_symmetry.space_group_name_H-M   'P 1'
#
loop_
_entity.id
_entity.type
_entity.pdbx_description
1 polymer ?
#
loop_
_entity_poly.entity_id
_entity_poly.type
_entity_poly.pdbx_seq_one_letter_code
_entity_poly.pdbx_strand_id
1 'polypeptide(L)'
;MKLAVFGASGPTGLQVVRQALGKDFEVSAAVRRPEAFPLSSPRMRVVRTDALDYESVERAVAGNEAVISVLGGTYTRKPVSIFSAGVGNIMRAMTTHGLKRLVCVSSVCVAGKAAPGETLAFRTVLLPIMQTLGRTAYADMGRMEDALRASDLDWTIVRASGLFDGDRITDYTVAPSSIPGRYTSRADLADALIREATENRNVRACVDVITDRNRGSDGASTPRSRR
;
A
#
# COMPACT_ATOMS: atom_id res chain seq x y z
N MET A 1 -12.92 -14.40 -3.62
CA MET A 1 -12.62 -13.54 -2.47
C MET A 1 -13.04 -12.12 -2.77
N LYS A 2 -13.58 -11.42 -1.76
CA LYS A 2 -14.08 -10.04 -1.88
C LYS A 2 -13.16 -9.09 -1.14
N LEU A 3 -12.64 -8.09 -1.83
CA LEU A 3 -11.66 -7.14 -1.30
C LEU A 3 -12.22 -5.71 -1.28
N ALA A 4 -12.18 -5.05 -0.13
CA ALA A 4 -12.39 -3.61 -0.06
C ALA A 4 -11.05 -2.88 -0.27
N VAL A 5 -11.00 -1.94 -1.20
CA VAL A 5 -9.79 -1.16 -1.51
C VAL A 5 -10.04 0.30 -1.21
N PHE A 6 -9.45 0.83 -0.14
CA PHE A 6 -9.48 2.24 0.23
C PHE A 6 -8.34 3.00 -0.44
N GLY A 7 -8.63 4.18 -0.96
CA GLY A 7 -7.69 4.93 -1.79
C GLY A 7 -7.60 4.42 -3.23
N ALA A 8 -8.65 3.71 -3.70
CA ALA A 8 -8.71 3.05 -4.99
C ALA A 8 -8.47 3.98 -6.20
N SER A 9 -8.79 5.27 -6.10
CA SER A 9 -8.58 6.27 -7.17
C SER A 9 -7.14 6.78 -7.26
N GLY A 10 -6.29 6.49 -6.28
CA GLY A 10 -4.87 6.84 -6.35
C GLY A 10 -4.09 5.94 -7.33
N PRO A 11 -2.87 6.36 -7.75
CA PRO A 11 -2.09 5.58 -8.73
C PRO A 11 -1.84 4.12 -8.29
N THR A 12 -1.47 3.89 -7.02
CA THR A 12 -1.31 2.54 -6.46
C THR A 12 -2.65 1.82 -6.34
N GLY A 13 -3.72 2.52 -5.89
CA GLY A 13 -5.05 1.94 -5.75
C GLY A 13 -5.63 1.44 -7.05
N LEU A 14 -5.43 2.17 -8.15
CA LEU A 14 -5.83 1.74 -9.50
C LEU A 14 -5.10 0.45 -9.90
N GLN A 15 -3.81 0.30 -9.58
CA GLN A 15 -3.06 -0.93 -9.83
C GLN A 15 -3.62 -2.09 -8.99
N VAL A 16 -3.91 -1.86 -7.71
CA VAL A 16 -4.53 -2.88 -6.84
C VAL A 16 -5.87 -3.35 -7.41
N VAL A 17 -6.76 -2.42 -7.79
CA VAL A 17 -8.06 -2.77 -8.36
C VAL A 17 -7.92 -3.55 -9.66
N ARG A 18 -7.08 -3.07 -10.60
CA ARG A 18 -6.86 -3.76 -11.89
C ARG A 18 -6.32 -5.18 -11.71
N GLN A 19 -5.32 -5.35 -10.85
CA GLN A 19 -4.69 -6.65 -10.63
C GLN A 19 -5.61 -7.59 -9.86
N ALA A 20 -6.36 -7.10 -8.86
CA ALA A 20 -7.36 -7.91 -8.15
C ALA A 20 -8.45 -8.42 -9.08
N LEU A 21 -8.99 -7.58 -9.96
CA LEU A 21 -9.96 -7.97 -10.98
C LEU A 21 -9.37 -8.98 -11.98
N GLY A 22 -8.10 -8.80 -12.38
CA GLY A 22 -7.36 -9.73 -13.24
C GLY A 22 -7.09 -11.10 -12.61
N LYS A 23 -7.14 -11.20 -11.29
CA LYS A 23 -7.05 -12.43 -10.50
C LYS A 23 -8.44 -12.98 -10.09
N ASP A 24 -9.50 -12.53 -10.74
CA ASP A 24 -10.89 -12.94 -10.52
C ASP A 24 -11.47 -12.66 -9.13
N PHE A 25 -10.91 -11.69 -8.40
CA PHE A 25 -11.49 -11.21 -7.15
C PHE A 25 -12.65 -10.24 -7.39
N GLU A 26 -13.61 -10.22 -6.46
CA GLU A 26 -14.61 -9.16 -6.39
C GLU A 26 -14.01 -7.96 -5.63
N VAL A 27 -14.24 -6.74 -6.12
CA VAL A 27 -13.63 -5.54 -5.55
C VAL A 27 -14.68 -4.50 -5.17
N SER A 28 -14.64 -4.03 -3.93
CA SER A 28 -15.31 -2.82 -3.47
C SER A 28 -14.30 -1.67 -3.52
N ALA A 29 -14.35 -0.84 -4.56
CA ALA A 29 -13.49 0.32 -4.72
C ALA A 29 -14.04 1.51 -3.93
N ALA A 30 -13.43 1.84 -2.79
CA ALA A 30 -13.80 2.96 -1.94
C ALA A 30 -13.14 4.25 -2.46
N VAL A 31 -13.95 5.17 -2.99
CA VAL A 31 -13.50 6.40 -3.66
C VAL A 31 -14.36 7.60 -3.27
N ARG A 32 -13.77 8.78 -3.20
CA ARG A 32 -14.51 10.02 -2.90
C ARG A 32 -15.44 10.48 -4.03
N ARG A 33 -15.06 10.21 -5.27
CA ARG A 33 -15.78 10.63 -6.48
C ARG A 33 -16.01 9.43 -7.39
N PRO A 34 -17.08 8.64 -7.20
CA PRO A 34 -17.40 7.47 -8.02
C PRO A 34 -17.54 7.79 -9.50
N GLU A 35 -18.12 8.95 -9.82
CA GLU A 35 -18.35 9.44 -11.17
C GLU A 35 -17.06 9.67 -11.99
N ALA A 36 -15.94 9.90 -11.31
CA ALA A 36 -14.64 10.10 -11.92
C ALA A 36 -13.74 8.83 -11.89
N PHE A 37 -14.28 7.70 -11.40
CA PHE A 37 -13.49 6.48 -11.29
C PHE A 37 -13.35 5.79 -12.66
N PRO A 38 -12.11 5.54 -13.16
CA PRO A 38 -11.89 5.20 -14.56
C PRO A 38 -12.07 3.71 -14.90
N LEU A 39 -12.39 2.86 -13.92
CA LEU A 39 -12.52 1.42 -14.12
C LEU A 39 -13.99 0.99 -13.99
N SER A 40 -14.38 -0.02 -14.77
CA SER A 40 -15.68 -0.67 -14.70
C SER A 40 -15.50 -2.18 -14.87
N SER A 41 -16.23 -2.97 -14.09
CA SER A 41 -16.23 -4.44 -14.18
C SER A 41 -17.50 -4.99 -13.53
N PRO A 42 -18.07 -6.10 -14.02
CA PRO A 42 -19.19 -6.78 -13.36
C PRO A 42 -18.83 -7.34 -11.98
N ARG A 43 -17.53 -7.53 -11.70
CA ARG A 43 -17.01 -7.97 -10.39
C ARG A 43 -16.54 -6.81 -9.51
N MET A 44 -16.94 -5.57 -9.84
CA MET A 44 -16.56 -4.41 -9.08
C MET A 44 -17.76 -3.57 -8.69
N ARG A 45 -17.78 -3.16 -7.45
CA ARG A 45 -18.69 -2.14 -6.93
C ARG A 45 -17.87 -0.91 -6.56
N VAL A 46 -18.27 0.26 -7.06
CA VAL A 46 -17.69 1.54 -6.69
C VAL A 46 -18.51 2.16 -5.57
N VAL A 47 -17.90 2.45 -4.44
CA VAL A 47 -18.57 2.95 -3.24
C VAL A 47 -18.08 4.37 -2.93
N ARG A 48 -19.01 5.34 -2.88
CA ARG A 48 -18.67 6.70 -2.41
C ARG A 48 -18.24 6.64 -0.95
N THR A 49 -16.99 7.00 -0.69
CA THR A 49 -16.38 6.85 0.63
C THR A 49 -15.42 8.00 0.92
N ASP A 50 -15.63 8.67 2.04
CA ASP A 50 -14.60 9.48 2.68
C ASP A 50 -14.05 8.67 3.86
N ALA A 51 -12.74 8.43 3.87
CA ALA A 51 -12.11 7.65 4.94
C ALA A 51 -12.26 8.30 6.34
N LEU A 52 -12.53 9.60 6.41
CA LEU A 52 -12.78 10.32 7.65
C LEU A 52 -14.26 10.28 8.10
N ASP A 53 -15.16 9.80 7.25
CA ASP A 53 -16.57 9.57 7.58
C ASP A 53 -16.85 8.09 7.83
N TYR A 54 -17.08 7.75 9.10
CA TYR A 54 -17.27 6.37 9.54
C TYR A 54 -18.40 5.64 8.81
N GLU A 55 -19.54 6.29 8.61
CA GLU A 55 -20.70 5.64 7.97
C GLU A 55 -20.41 5.25 6.52
N SER A 56 -19.67 6.11 5.79
CA SER A 56 -19.28 5.79 4.43
C SER A 56 -18.21 4.68 4.37
N VAL A 57 -17.31 4.63 5.35
CA VAL A 57 -16.32 3.57 5.51
C VAL A 57 -17.00 2.24 5.83
N GLU A 58 -17.96 2.23 6.73
CA GLU A 58 -18.71 1.03 7.11
C GLU A 58 -19.42 0.41 5.89
N ARG A 59 -20.12 1.23 5.09
CA ARG A 59 -20.73 0.76 3.83
C ARG A 59 -19.73 0.14 2.85
N ALA A 60 -18.50 0.65 2.80
CA ALA A 60 -17.47 0.14 1.92
C ALA A 60 -16.86 -1.18 2.43
N VAL A 61 -16.77 -1.36 3.75
CA VAL A 61 -16.25 -2.56 4.40
C VAL A 61 -17.25 -3.72 4.35
N ALA A 62 -18.53 -3.42 4.47
CA ALA A 62 -19.60 -4.43 4.56
C ALA A 62 -19.56 -5.43 3.38
N GLY A 63 -19.63 -6.75 3.73
CA GLY A 63 -19.72 -7.85 2.77
C GLY A 63 -18.40 -8.20 2.07
N ASN A 64 -17.27 -7.67 2.52
CA ASN A 64 -15.94 -8.07 2.06
C ASN A 64 -15.30 -9.09 3.00
N GLU A 65 -14.18 -9.68 2.59
CA GLU A 65 -13.44 -10.70 3.35
C GLU A 65 -12.09 -10.16 3.85
N ALA A 66 -11.52 -9.20 3.12
CA ALA A 66 -10.31 -8.48 3.53
C ALA A 66 -10.33 -7.03 3.05
N VAL A 67 -9.51 -6.20 3.71
CA VAL A 67 -9.36 -4.78 3.39
C VAL A 67 -7.93 -4.46 3.03
N ILE A 68 -7.75 -3.71 1.94
CA ILE A 68 -6.48 -3.13 1.52
C ILE A 68 -6.60 -1.61 1.60
N SER A 69 -5.76 -0.98 2.40
CA SER A 69 -5.70 0.48 2.54
C SER A 69 -4.44 1.03 1.87
N VAL A 70 -4.66 1.71 0.75
CA VAL A 70 -3.65 2.51 0.05
C VAL A 70 -3.99 4.00 0.15
N LEU A 71 -4.51 4.41 1.30
CA LEU A 71 -4.80 5.82 1.57
C LEU A 71 -3.53 6.64 1.38
N GLY A 72 -3.66 7.74 0.68
CA GLY A 72 -2.60 8.68 0.40
C GLY A 72 -2.98 10.09 0.86
N GLY A 73 -2.00 10.87 1.23
CA GLY A 73 -2.16 12.26 1.60
C GLY A 73 -1.18 13.14 0.81
N THR A 74 -1.51 14.41 0.69
CA THR A 74 -0.59 15.41 0.15
C THR A 74 0.47 15.74 1.20
N TYR A 75 1.73 15.81 0.80
CA TYR A 75 2.78 16.37 1.66
C TYR A 75 2.50 17.84 1.92
N THR A 76 2.25 18.17 3.17
CA THR A 76 1.85 19.52 3.60
C THR A 76 2.45 19.82 4.97
N ARG A 77 2.62 21.12 5.28
CA ARG A 77 3.02 21.54 6.63
C ARG A 77 1.86 21.53 7.64
N LYS A 78 0.62 21.40 7.16
CA LYS A 78 -0.56 21.28 8.04
C LYS A 78 -0.60 19.89 8.66
N PRO A 79 -1.21 19.71 9.83
CA PRO A 79 -1.43 18.41 10.42
C PRO A 79 -2.17 17.46 9.45
N VAL A 80 -1.69 16.25 9.33
CA VAL A 80 -2.29 15.17 8.53
C VAL A 80 -2.89 14.15 9.49
N SER A 81 -4.10 13.67 9.19
CA SER A 81 -4.81 12.67 9.98
C SER A 81 -5.43 11.55 9.13
N ILE A 82 -5.28 11.64 7.81
CA ILE A 82 -5.94 10.70 6.89
C ILE A 82 -5.48 9.24 7.09
N PHE A 83 -4.23 9.01 7.48
CA PHE A 83 -3.72 7.68 7.72
C PHE A 83 -4.24 7.13 9.04
N SER A 84 -4.02 7.82 10.15
CA SER A 84 -4.42 7.34 11.48
C SER A 84 -5.93 7.34 11.67
N ALA A 85 -6.62 8.44 11.39
CA ALA A 85 -8.08 8.52 11.56
C ALA A 85 -8.83 7.69 10.51
N GLY A 86 -8.38 7.71 9.23
CA GLY A 86 -9.01 6.92 8.17
C GLY A 86 -8.88 5.42 8.41
N VAL A 87 -7.67 4.94 8.77
CA VAL A 87 -7.48 3.53 9.13
C VAL A 87 -8.18 3.18 10.44
N GLY A 88 -8.25 4.11 11.40
CA GLY A 88 -9.05 3.94 12.62
C GLY A 88 -10.52 3.67 12.33
N ASN A 89 -11.14 4.42 11.41
CA ASN A 89 -12.51 4.18 10.95
C ASN A 89 -12.65 2.81 10.25
N ILE A 90 -11.66 2.43 9.41
CA ILE A 90 -11.63 1.12 8.76
C ILE A 90 -11.58 -0.01 9.81
N MET A 91 -10.68 0.08 10.78
CA MET A 91 -10.54 -0.91 11.85
C MET A 91 -11.84 -1.06 12.65
N ARG A 92 -12.49 0.06 13.00
CA ARG A 92 -13.78 0.07 13.70
C ARG A 92 -14.86 -0.63 12.86
N ALA A 93 -14.98 -0.28 11.58
CA ALA A 93 -15.95 -0.90 10.68
C ALA A 93 -15.68 -2.41 10.50
N MET A 94 -14.41 -2.81 10.37
CA MET A 94 -14.03 -4.22 10.30
C MET A 94 -14.45 -4.99 11.56
N THR A 95 -14.27 -4.40 12.73
CA THR A 95 -14.72 -5.00 14.00
C THR A 95 -16.23 -5.19 14.02
N THR A 96 -16.99 -4.18 13.60
CA THR A 96 -18.47 -4.24 13.50
C THR A 96 -18.93 -5.39 12.59
N HIS A 97 -18.21 -5.64 11.49
CA HIS A 97 -18.55 -6.68 10.52
C HIS A 97 -17.82 -8.01 10.72
N GLY A 98 -17.03 -8.16 11.79
CA GLY A 98 -16.29 -9.39 12.09
C GLY A 98 -15.14 -9.69 11.13
N LEU A 99 -14.67 -8.70 10.35
CA LEU A 99 -13.51 -8.84 9.45
C LEU A 99 -12.22 -8.75 10.26
N LYS A 100 -11.24 -9.57 9.88
CA LYS A 100 -9.93 -9.60 10.55
C LYS A 100 -8.78 -9.14 9.66
N ARG A 101 -8.77 -9.47 8.35
CA ARG A 101 -7.63 -9.26 7.48
C ARG A 101 -7.53 -7.83 6.96
N LEU A 102 -6.49 -7.10 7.36
CA LEU A 102 -6.21 -5.72 6.97
C LEU A 102 -4.77 -5.56 6.50
N VAL A 103 -4.59 -5.04 5.29
CA VAL A 103 -3.27 -4.71 4.75
C VAL A 103 -3.20 -3.20 4.51
N CYS A 104 -2.24 -2.53 5.12
CA CYS A 104 -2.07 -1.08 5.02
C CYS A 104 -0.72 -0.71 4.42
N VAL A 105 -0.73 0.26 3.50
CA VAL A 105 0.51 0.88 3.01
C VAL A 105 1.03 1.89 4.02
N SER A 106 2.33 1.84 4.24
CA SER A 106 3.12 2.83 4.98
C SER A 106 4.39 3.18 4.20
N SER A 107 5.33 3.85 4.83
CA SER A 107 6.59 4.25 4.22
C SER A 107 7.78 3.74 5.04
N VAL A 108 8.85 3.34 4.35
CA VAL A 108 10.14 3.03 5.01
C VAL A 108 10.67 4.22 5.83
N CYS A 109 10.29 5.44 5.48
CA CYS A 109 10.66 6.66 6.21
C CYS A 109 10.07 6.74 7.63
N VAL A 110 8.98 6.01 7.92
CA VAL A 110 8.39 5.90 9.26
C VAL A 110 9.32 5.19 10.22
N ALA A 111 10.09 4.22 9.74
CA ALA A 111 11.08 3.49 10.54
C ALA A 111 12.26 4.39 11.01
N GLY A 112 12.43 5.57 10.44
CA GLY A 112 13.46 6.54 10.82
C GLY A 112 14.90 6.13 10.48
N LYS A 113 15.10 4.98 9.83
CA LYS A 113 16.41 4.42 9.51
C LYS A 113 16.62 4.33 8.00
N ALA A 114 17.83 4.66 7.55
CA ALA A 114 18.22 4.40 6.18
C ALA A 114 18.40 2.89 5.94
N ALA A 115 18.06 2.43 4.73
CA ALA A 115 18.28 1.04 4.34
C ALA A 115 19.78 0.70 4.39
N PRO A 116 20.14 -0.59 4.61
CA PRO A 116 21.51 -1.03 4.50
C PRO A 116 22.10 -0.73 3.10
N GLY A 117 23.36 -0.31 3.04
CA GLY A 117 24.06 0.01 1.79
C GLY A 117 23.80 1.41 1.25
N GLU A 118 22.98 2.24 1.93
CA GLU A 118 22.77 3.64 1.54
C GLU A 118 24.03 4.49 1.75
N THR A 119 24.30 5.40 0.80
CA THR A 119 25.44 6.31 0.86
C THR A 119 25.37 7.23 2.07
N LEU A 120 26.55 7.66 2.57
CA LEU A 120 26.64 8.60 3.69
C LEU A 120 25.86 9.90 3.38
N ALA A 121 26.00 10.43 2.17
CA ALA A 121 25.27 11.64 1.73
C ALA A 121 23.75 11.45 1.78
N PHE A 122 23.25 10.28 1.38
CA PHE A 122 21.82 9.98 1.51
C PHE A 122 21.38 9.96 2.97
N ARG A 123 22.13 9.29 3.82
CA ARG A 123 21.80 9.14 5.26
C ARG A 123 21.86 10.44 6.03
N THR A 124 22.83 11.31 5.72
CA THR A 124 23.09 12.55 6.50
C THR A 124 22.40 13.79 5.93
N VAL A 125 22.05 13.81 4.65
CA VAL A 125 21.47 14.99 3.99
C VAL A 125 20.08 14.70 3.44
N LEU A 126 19.95 13.74 2.51
CA LEU A 126 18.71 13.57 1.77
C LEU A 126 17.58 12.98 2.64
N LEU A 127 17.86 11.98 3.44
CA LEU A 127 16.87 11.36 4.32
C LEU A 127 16.32 12.36 5.36
N PRO A 128 17.12 13.16 6.09
CA PRO A 128 16.62 14.19 6.99
C PRO A 128 15.77 15.27 6.28
N ILE A 129 16.14 15.67 5.06
CA ILE A 129 15.33 16.59 4.25
C ILE A 129 13.97 15.97 3.93
N MET A 130 13.93 14.74 3.45
CA MET A 130 12.69 14.03 3.15
C MET A 130 11.81 13.87 4.40
N GLN A 131 12.41 13.49 5.52
CA GLN A 131 11.72 13.38 6.81
C GLN A 131 11.16 14.71 7.28
N THR A 132 11.88 15.81 7.09
CA THR A 132 11.42 17.17 7.45
C THR A 132 10.25 17.61 6.58
N LEU A 133 10.33 17.41 5.27
CA LEU A 133 9.27 17.76 4.32
C LEU A 133 8.00 16.91 4.51
N GLY A 134 8.17 15.62 4.84
CA GLY A 134 7.08 14.68 5.06
C GLY A 134 6.68 14.51 6.54
N ARG A 135 7.23 15.31 7.45
CA ARG A 135 7.11 15.08 8.91
C ARG A 135 5.69 14.86 9.39
N THR A 136 4.74 15.64 8.94
CA THR A 136 3.34 15.54 9.36
C THR A 136 2.69 14.25 8.85
N ALA A 137 2.98 13.85 7.61
CA ALA A 137 2.48 12.60 7.02
C ALA A 137 3.12 11.37 7.67
N TYR A 138 4.44 11.38 7.86
CA TYR A 138 5.14 10.26 8.52
C TYR A 138 4.77 10.10 9.99
N ALA A 139 4.55 11.20 10.71
CA ALA A 139 4.04 11.15 12.08
C ALA A 139 2.62 10.54 12.13
N ASP A 140 1.76 10.86 11.15
CA ASP A 140 0.42 10.30 11.07
C ASP A 140 0.44 8.80 10.68
N MET A 141 1.30 8.42 9.73
CA MET A 141 1.55 7.01 9.43
C MET A 141 2.09 6.25 10.64
N GLY A 142 2.96 6.86 11.44
CA GLY A 142 3.44 6.27 12.70
C GLY A 142 2.29 5.98 13.66
N ARG A 143 1.39 6.95 13.87
CA ARG A 143 0.18 6.74 14.70
C ARG A 143 -0.72 5.63 14.15
N MET A 144 -0.87 5.55 12.83
CA MET A 144 -1.58 4.45 12.16
C MET A 144 -0.93 3.09 12.47
N GLU A 145 0.40 2.99 12.32
CA GLU A 145 1.13 1.75 12.60
C GLU A 145 0.98 1.33 14.08
N ASP A 146 1.04 2.28 15.01
CA ASP A 146 0.88 2.01 16.44
C ASP A 146 -0.55 1.52 16.76
N ALA A 147 -1.57 2.13 16.16
CA ALA A 147 -2.95 1.69 16.31
C ALA A 147 -3.17 0.27 15.76
N LEU A 148 -2.55 -0.08 14.61
CA LEU A 148 -2.61 -1.43 14.05
C LEU A 148 -1.94 -2.44 14.97
N ARG A 149 -0.76 -2.13 15.50
CA ARG A 149 -0.04 -3.02 16.45
C ARG A 149 -0.81 -3.28 17.73
N ALA A 150 -1.57 -2.30 18.19
CA ALA A 150 -2.40 -2.42 19.40
C ALA A 150 -3.72 -3.16 19.16
N SER A 151 -4.06 -3.50 17.90
CA SER A 151 -5.33 -4.13 17.55
C SER A 151 -5.26 -5.66 17.53
N ASP A 152 -6.45 -6.29 17.62
CA ASP A 152 -6.63 -7.74 17.45
C ASP A 152 -6.89 -8.16 16.00
N LEU A 153 -6.63 -7.28 15.04
CA LEU A 153 -6.75 -7.60 13.61
C LEU A 153 -5.57 -8.44 13.13
N ASP A 154 -5.79 -9.16 12.06
CA ASP A 154 -4.76 -9.84 11.28
C ASP A 154 -4.17 -8.82 10.28
N TRP A 155 -3.40 -7.88 10.80
CA TRP A 155 -2.86 -6.78 10.03
C TRP A 155 -1.52 -7.11 9.37
N THR A 156 -1.25 -6.48 8.23
CA THR A 156 0.11 -6.37 7.65
C THR A 156 0.36 -4.92 7.26
N ILE A 157 1.48 -4.38 7.69
CA ILE A 157 1.96 -3.06 7.27
C ILE A 157 3.00 -3.27 6.18
N VAL A 158 2.68 -2.79 4.98
CA VAL A 158 3.56 -2.86 3.81
C VAL A 158 4.20 -1.49 3.61
N ARG A 159 5.49 -1.39 3.88
CA ARG A 159 6.26 -0.17 3.74
C ARG A 159 6.86 -0.07 2.35
N ALA A 160 6.45 0.92 1.60
CA ALA A 160 7.01 1.24 0.31
C ALA A 160 8.15 2.25 0.43
N SER A 161 9.12 2.17 -0.47
CA SER A 161 10.18 3.14 -0.65
C SER A 161 9.79 4.19 -1.70
N GLY A 162 10.75 4.83 -2.39
CA GLY A 162 10.46 5.81 -3.45
C GLY A 162 9.58 5.23 -4.55
N LEU A 163 8.29 5.62 -4.58
CA LEU A 163 7.32 5.08 -5.52
C LEU A 163 7.55 5.59 -6.95
N PHE A 164 7.49 4.68 -7.91
CA PHE A 164 7.50 5.02 -9.34
C PHE A 164 6.45 4.21 -10.11
N ASP A 165 6.07 4.69 -11.29
CA ASP A 165 5.17 3.98 -12.19
C ASP A 165 5.94 2.89 -12.95
N GLY A 166 5.47 1.65 -12.86
CA GLY A 166 5.96 0.50 -13.59
C GLY A 166 4.83 -0.10 -14.42
N ASP A 167 5.15 -0.58 -15.62
CA ASP A 167 4.15 -1.08 -16.57
C ASP A 167 3.71 -2.52 -16.27
N ARG A 168 4.51 -3.26 -15.50
CA ARG A 168 4.29 -4.68 -15.19
C ARG A 168 4.81 -5.04 -13.80
N ILE A 169 4.32 -6.16 -13.30
CA ILE A 169 4.88 -6.81 -12.11
C ILE A 169 6.25 -7.37 -12.48
N THR A 170 7.24 -7.14 -11.61
CA THR A 170 8.62 -7.61 -11.79
C THR A 170 9.02 -8.57 -10.66
N ASP A 171 10.28 -9.00 -10.66
CA ASP A 171 10.87 -9.68 -9.51
C ASP A 171 11.15 -8.63 -8.42
N TYR A 172 10.29 -8.59 -7.41
CA TYR A 172 10.44 -7.71 -6.26
C TYR A 172 10.69 -8.52 -4.98
N THR A 173 11.26 -7.88 -3.98
CA THR A 173 11.54 -8.50 -2.68
C THR A 173 10.57 -7.97 -1.64
N VAL A 174 10.00 -8.91 -0.85
CA VAL A 174 9.23 -8.61 0.37
C VAL A 174 9.97 -9.24 1.54
N ALA A 175 10.35 -8.45 2.53
CA ALA A 175 11.01 -8.96 3.73
C ALA A 175 10.71 -8.10 4.97
N PRO A 176 10.81 -8.66 6.19
CA PRO A 176 10.69 -7.90 7.42
C PRO A 176 11.82 -6.89 7.52
N SER A 177 11.52 -5.63 7.28
CA SER A 177 12.34 -4.41 7.39
C SER A 177 13.82 -4.45 6.94
N SER A 178 14.28 -3.30 6.46
CA SER A 178 15.69 -3.02 6.16
C SER A 178 16.32 -3.83 5.02
N ILE A 179 15.55 -4.07 3.94
CA ILE A 179 16.12 -4.61 2.70
C ILE A 179 16.82 -3.51 1.89
N PRO A 180 17.95 -3.80 1.25
CA PRO A 180 18.60 -2.84 0.37
C PRO A 180 17.71 -2.45 -0.80
N GLY A 181 17.68 -1.15 -1.13
CA GLY A 181 16.96 -0.63 -2.27
C GLY A 181 16.18 0.64 -1.96
N ARG A 182 15.93 1.44 -3.00
CA ARG A 182 15.36 2.80 -2.87
C ARG A 182 14.00 2.97 -3.48
N TYR A 183 13.58 2.02 -4.29
CA TYR A 183 12.42 2.23 -5.15
C TYR A 183 11.47 1.06 -5.09
N THR A 184 10.19 1.38 -5.15
CA THR A 184 9.09 0.41 -5.24
C THR A 184 8.21 0.79 -6.42
N SER A 185 8.07 -0.12 -7.38
CA SER A 185 7.09 0.02 -8.47
C SER A 185 5.68 -0.06 -7.90
N ARG A 186 4.77 0.77 -8.38
CA ARG A 186 3.36 0.69 -7.99
C ARG A 186 2.71 -0.62 -8.42
N ALA A 187 3.17 -1.21 -9.51
CA ALA A 187 2.69 -2.52 -9.96
C ALA A 187 3.11 -3.63 -8.99
N ASP A 188 4.37 -3.63 -8.54
CA ASP A 188 4.90 -4.60 -7.58
C ASP A 188 4.28 -4.41 -6.20
N LEU A 189 4.12 -3.16 -5.76
CA LEU A 189 3.44 -2.85 -4.50
C LEU A 189 2.00 -3.36 -4.51
N ALA A 190 1.29 -3.20 -5.61
CA ALA A 190 -0.09 -3.67 -5.75
C ALA A 190 -0.18 -5.20 -5.67
N ASP A 191 0.73 -5.92 -6.35
CA ASP A 191 0.80 -7.38 -6.27
C ASP A 191 1.13 -7.84 -4.84
N ALA A 192 2.12 -7.21 -4.20
CA ALA A 192 2.47 -7.51 -2.81
C ALA A 192 1.27 -7.33 -1.87
N LEU A 193 0.54 -6.22 -1.98
CA LEU A 193 -0.64 -5.93 -1.16
C LEU A 193 -1.74 -6.98 -1.35
N ILE A 194 -2.00 -7.38 -2.59
CA ILE A 194 -3.00 -8.42 -2.90
C ILE A 194 -2.56 -9.76 -2.31
N ARG A 195 -1.30 -10.16 -2.51
CA ARG A 195 -0.77 -11.42 -1.95
C ARG A 195 -0.82 -11.43 -0.43
N GLU A 196 -0.42 -10.34 0.22
CA GLU A 196 -0.54 -10.24 1.67
C GLU A 196 -2.01 -10.36 2.12
N ALA A 197 -2.96 -9.74 1.42
CA ALA A 197 -4.37 -9.81 1.77
C ALA A 197 -4.98 -11.21 1.57
N THR A 198 -4.46 -12.01 0.64
CA THR A 198 -5.08 -13.29 0.22
C THR A 198 -4.34 -14.52 0.72
N GLU A 199 -3.02 -14.44 0.93
CA GLU A 199 -2.18 -15.59 1.28
C GLU A 199 -1.81 -15.65 2.78
N ASN A 200 -2.14 -14.61 3.56
CA ASN A 200 -1.90 -14.52 5.02
C ASN A 200 -0.44 -14.81 5.44
N ARG A 201 0.55 -14.37 4.65
CA ARG A 201 1.97 -14.71 4.88
C ARG A 201 2.59 -13.97 6.05
N ASN A 202 2.32 -12.68 6.19
CA ASN A 202 2.96 -11.78 7.14
C ASN A 202 1.93 -11.16 8.09
N VAL A 203 1.12 -12.02 8.72
CA VAL A 203 0.12 -11.58 9.70
C VAL A 203 0.80 -10.98 10.92
N ARG A 204 0.32 -9.82 11.37
CA ARG A 204 0.86 -9.00 12.47
C ARG A 204 2.32 -8.62 12.28
N ALA A 205 2.70 -8.35 11.03
CA ALA A 205 4.07 -7.99 10.67
C ALA A 205 4.16 -6.69 9.85
N CYS A 206 5.32 -6.05 9.95
CA CYS A 206 5.74 -4.98 9.03
C CYS A 206 6.71 -5.56 8.01
N VAL A 207 6.46 -5.34 6.73
CA VAL A 207 7.34 -5.76 5.64
C VAL A 207 7.68 -4.59 4.74
N ASP A 208 8.88 -4.58 4.22
CA ASP A 208 9.33 -3.64 3.20
C ASP A 208 9.17 -4.30 1.82
N VAL A 209 8.79 -3.50 0.81
CA VAL A 209 8.69 -3.95 -0.59
C VAL A 209 9.66 -3.13 -1.42
N ILE A 210 10.59 -3.80 -2.09
CA ILE A 210 11.59 -3.18 -2.96
C ILE A 210 11.58 -3.84 -4.34
N THR A 211 11.49 -3.00 -5.38
CA THR A 211 11.63 -3.42 -6.76
C THR A 211 13.11 -3.50 -7.13
N ASP A 212 13.55 -4.67 -7.58
CA ASP A 212 14.93 -4.87 -8.05
C ASP A 212 15.06 -4.37 -9.50
N ARG A 213 15.64 -3.16 -9.66
CA ARG A 213 15.85 -2.55 -11.00
C ARG A 213 16.90 -3.27 -11.85
N ASN A 214 17.78 -4.07 -11.26
CA ASN A 214 18.90 -4.69 -11.99
C ASN A 214 18.54 -6.02 -12.68
N ARG A 215 17.43 -6.66 -12.32
CA ARG A 215 17.00 -7.93 -12.95
C ARG A 215 16.16 -7.77 -14.22
N GLY A 216 15.69 -6.57 -14.53
CA GLY A 216 14.85 -6.32 -15.72
C GLY A 216 15.61 -6.02 -17.01
N SER A 217 16.93 -5.79 -16.99
CA SER A 217 17.74 -5.42 -18.16
C SER A 217 18.44 -6.59 -18.85
N ASP A 218 18.46 -7.78 -18.27
CA ASP A 218 19.22 -8.93 -18.82
C ASP A 218 18.38 -9.86 -19.73
N GLY A 219 17.18 -9.44 -20.12
CA GLY A 219 16.28 -10.22 -21.01
C GLY A 219 16.54 -10.12 -22.50
N ALA A 220 17.65 -9.50 -22.95
CA ALA A 220 18.00 -9.37 -24.37
C ALA A 220 19.41 -9.95 -24.65
N SER A 221 19.64 -11.20 -24.30
CA SER A 221 20.79 -11.94 -24.81
C SER A 221 20.43 -12.54 -26.18
N THR A 222 20.88 -11.85 -27.24
CA THR A 222 20.94 -12.35 -28.63
C THR A 222 21.62 -13.72 -28.66
N PRO A 223 21.09 -14.73 -29.38
CA PRO A 223 21.79 -16.00 -29.53
C PRO A 223 23.05 -15.80 -30.37
N ARG A 224 24.22 -16.03 -29.79
CA ARG A 224 25.47 -16.11 -30.55
C ARG A 224 25.38 -17.32 -31.49
N SER A 225 25.32 -17.04 -32.80
CA SER A 225 25.54 -18.04 -33.84
C SER A 225 26.94 -18.62 -33.70
N ARG A 226 27.04 -19.90 -33.45
CA ARG A 226 28.29 -20.66 -33.67
C ARG A 226 28.49 -20.86 -35.17
N ARG A 227 29.59 -20.39 -35.71
CA ARG A 227 30.26 -20.98 -36.87
C ARG A 227 31.46 -21.81 -36.37
#